data_0dec6955e6531e9fccda8d6c2a424e1e
#
_entry.id   0dec6955e6531e9fccda8d6c2a424e1e
#
_cell.length_a   1.000
_cell.length_b   1.000
_cell.length_c   1.000
_cell.angle_alpha   90.00
_cell.angle_beta   90.00
_cell.angle_gamma   90.00
#
_symmetry.space_group_name_H-M   'P 1'
#
loop_
_entity.id
_entity.type
_entity.pdbx_description
1 polymer ?
#
loop_
_entity_poly.entity_id
_entity_poly.type
_entity_poly.pdbx_seq_one_letter_code
_entity_poly.pdbx_strand_id
1 'polypeptide(L)'
;MNLCHNRYGKNAEYMVKCQQRIEFMRICRISVLMSLYQQYLQSKKMEKGIAQMPNVKYTDSATFRCLENLKEGSLDISLIHTGKEHCPPGHICSMPRDEFIIHFVLNGTGFYSAGGQTWSLTPGQMFVIYPNEPITYGSDEINPWTYAWIGFRGIRAHSMVKECGFSKNQLVLPAPDQKIILKHIDYMLNHKQLSRANDLKRQAYLILLLAELADFHEKQSAQNKKNAKYAYSTSVYVELAIEYIKDMYQKGIGISDIADNIGISRAYLNSSFQKELGMSAQTFLIDYKMHKAASLLVSTSLSVKEIANNVGYEDQLVFSKAFKKKFGMSPKNYKTHKEMMDKFNEKQVDDSV
;
A
#
# COMPACT_ATOMS: atom_id res chain seq x y z
N MET A 1 34.48 -2.12 59.11
CA MET A 1 33.44 -1.11 58.81
C MET A 1 33.37 -0.84 57.29
N ASN A 2 33.14 -1.84 56.44
CA ASN A 2 33.08 -1.65 54.99
C ASN A 2 32.31 -2.75 54.26
N LEU A 3 31.11 -3.08 54.75
CA LEU A 3 30.25 -4.11 54.10
C LEU A 3 28.77 -3.71 54.02
N CYS A 4 28.37 -2.52 54.46
CA CYS A 4 26.93 -2.08 54.42
C CYS A 4 26.60 -1.11 53.31
N HIS A 5 27.56 -0.54 52.58
CA HIS A 5 27.29 0.51 51.58
C HIS A 5 26.88 0.00 50.18
N ASN A 6 27.05 -1.31 49.91
CA ASN A 6 26.81 -1.86 48.57
C ASN A 6 25.47 -2.57 48.37
N ARG A 7 24.60 -2.62 49.38
CA ARG A 7 23.27 -3.23 49.25
C ARG A 7 22.12 -2.21 48.92
N TYR A 8 22.30 -0.95 49.27
CA TYR A 8 21.26 0.07 49.03
C TYR A 8 21.33 0.68 47.62
N GLY A 9 22.49 0.74 46.98
CA GLY A 9 22.65 1.26 45.63
C GLY A 9 21.97 0.38 44.56
N LYS A 10 22.09 -0.94 44.70
CA LYS A 10 21.47 -1.90 43.73
C LYS A 10 19.94 -1.94 43.82
N ASN A 11 19.36 -1.70 45.01
CA ASN A 11 17.93 -1.65 45.21
C ASN A 11 17.28 -0.36 44.62
N ALA A 12 17.98 0.77 44.70
CA ALA A 12 17.50 2.03 44.12
C ALA A 12 17.48 1.97 42.57
N GLU A 13 18.51 1.42 41.97
CA GLU A 13 18.61 1.24 40.53
C GLU A 13 17.57 0.22 39.99
N TYR A 14 17.31 -0.83 40.78
CA TYR A 14 16.28 -1.82 40.46
C TYR A 14 14.88 -1.22 40.59
N MET A 15 14.59 -0.37 41.57
CA MET A 15 13.33 0.31 41.75
C MET A 15 13.08 1.35 40.66
N VAL A 16 14.10 2.09 40.21
CA VAL A 16 13.99 3.02 39.09
C VAL A 16 13.72 2.27 37.79
N LYS A 17 14.39 1.15 37.52
CA LYS A 17 14.11 0.32 36.33
C LYS A 17 12.73 -0.34 36.40
N CYS A 18 12.25 -0.73 37.58
CA CYS A 18 10.87 -1.21 37.75
C CYS A 18 9.84 -0.11 37.55
N GLN A 19 10.09 1.10 38.06
CA GLN A 19 9.23 2.26 37.88
C GLN A 19 9.12 2.68 36.42
N GLN A 20 10.24 2.73 35.71
CA GLN A 20 10.30 2.98 34.25
C GLN A 20 9.57 1.89 33.45
N ARG A 21 9.70 0.63 33.85
CA ARG A 21 8.97 -0.48 33.22
C ARG A 21 7.48 -0.44 33.45
N ILE A 22 7.02 0.00 34.64
CA ILE A 22 5.60 0.19 34.98
C ILE A 22 5.03 1.39 34.21
N GLU A 23 5.78 2.47 34.09
CA GLU A 23 5.38 3.64 33.30
C GLU A 23 5.34 3.33 31.81
N PHE A 24 6.35 2.60 31.29
CA PHE A 24 6.36 2.09 29.92
C PHE A 24 5.16 1.16 29.64
N MET A 25 4.83 0.25 30.55
CA MET A 25 3.64 -0.62 30.42
C MET A 25 2.32 0.17 30.53
N ARG A 26 2.28 1.27 31.30
CA ARG A 26 1.13 2.19 31.34
C ARG A 26 0.96 2.93 30.01
N ILE A 27 2.03 3.46 29.44
CA ILE A 27 2.00 4.14 28.14
C ILE A 27 1.62 3.17 27.02
N CYS A 28 2.18 1.96 26.99
CA CYS A 28 1.77 0.89 26.08
C CYS A 28 0.30 0.48 26.25
N ARG A 29 -0.19 0.38 27.50
CA ARG A 29 -1.61 0.08 27.76
C ARG A 29 -2.53 1.21 27.32
N ILE A 30 -2.15 2.45 27.51
CA ILE A 30 -2.92 3.62 27.04
C ILE A 30 -2.91 3.68 25.51
N SER A 31 -1.78 3.43 24.87
CA SER A 31 -1.68 3.35 23.41
C SER A 31 -2.52 2.23 22.82
N VAL A 32 -2.50 1.04 23.42
CA VAL A 32 -3.35 -0.11 23.01
C VAL A 32 -4.83 0.19 23.28
N LEU A 33 -5.17 0.81 24.42
CA LEU A 33 -6.55 1.20 24.73
C LEU A 33 -7.04 2.32 23.80
N MET A 34 -6.20 3.27 23.44
CA MET A 34 -6.53 4.32 22.46
C MET A 34 -6.71 3.72 21.06
N SER A 35 -5.88 2.75 20.67
CA SER A 35 -6.05 2.01 19.41
C SER A 35 -7.33 1.19 19.39
N LEU A 36 -7.64 0.46 20.47
CA LEU A 36 -8.90 -0.30 20.62
C LEU A 36 -10.12 0.62 20.69
N TYR A 37 -9.99 1.79 21.32
CA TYR A 37 -11.05 2.79 21.36
C TYR A 37 -11.27 3.45 20.00
N GLN A 38 -10.22 3.71 19.25
CA GLN A 38 -10.29 4.17 17.84
C GLN A 38 -10.95 3.10 16.96
N GLN A 39 -10.57 1.82 17.10
CA GLN A 39 -11.22 0.71 16.40
C GLN A 39 -12.69 0.54 16.81
N TYR A 40 -13.02 0.69 18.10
CA TYR A 40 -14.39 0.69 18.59
C TYR A 40 -15.19 1.87 18.05
N LEU A 41 -14.61 3.07 17.98
CA LEU A 41 -15.27 4.24 17.37
C LEU A 41 -15.46 4.05 15.86
N GLN A 42 -14.49 3.43 15.17
CA GLN A 42 -14.64 3.08 13.75
C GLN A 42 -15.71 2.01 13.54
N SER A 43 -15.76 0.97 14.37
CA SER A 43 -16.81 -0.05 14.29
C SER A 43 -18.20 0.52 14.59
N LYS A 44 -18.33 1.40 15.58
CA LYS A 44 -19.59 2.13 15.86
C LYS A 44 -19.99 3.11 14.77
N LYS A 45 -19.02 3.74 14.08
CA LYS A 45 -19.29 4.55 12.88
C LYS A 45 -19.74 3.69 11.71
N MET A 46 -19.22 2.48 11.57
CA MET A 46 -19.66 1.51 10.55
C MET A 46 -21.09 0.99 10.83
N GLU A 47 -21.47 0.76 12.11
CA GLU A 47 -22.85 0.40 12.49
C GLU A 47 -23.86 1.51 12.19
N LYS A 48 -23.44 2.79 12.19
CA LYS A 48 -24.29 3.94 11.84
C LYS A 48 -24.31 4.28 10.34
N GLY A 49 -23.73 3.45 9.48
CA GLY A 49 -23.75 3.64 8.02
C GLY A 49 -22.98 4.86 7.51
N ILE A 50 -22.17 5.50 8.36
CA ILE A 50 -21.31 6.63 8.00
C ILE A 50 -19.86 6.14 8.01
N ALA A 51 -19.49 5.33 7.04
CA ALA A 51 -18.08 5.20 6.69
C ALA A 51 -17.66 6.54 6.06
N GLN A 52 -17.07 7.43 6.85
CA GLN A 52 -16.37 8.58 6.29
C GLN A 52 -15.33 8.06 5.32
N MET A 53 -15.51 8.36 4.03
CA MET A 53 -14.41 8.21 3.08
C MET A 53 -13.23 9.01 3.64
N PRO A 54 -12.02 8.46 3.60
CA PRO A 54 -10.87 9.21 4.01
C PRO A 54 -10.76 10.45 3.12
N ASN A 55 -11.01 11.63 3.68
CA ASN A 55 -10.79 12.88 2.98
C ASN A 55 -9.31 12.97 2.65
N VAL A 56 -8.98 13.36 1.43
CA VAL A 56 -7.59 13.68 1.08
C VAL A 56 -7.09 14.70 2.07
N LYS A 57 -6.00 14.36 2.74
CA LYS A 57 -5.42 15.20 3.78
C LYS A 57 -4.00 15.59 3.39
N TYR A 58 -3.72 16.87 3.47
CA TYR A 58 -2.37 17.38 3.37
C TYR A 58 -1.93 17.92 4.73
N THR A 59 -0.81 17.41 5.23
CA THR A 59 -0.17 17.89 6.46
C THR A 59 1.19 18.46 6.10
N ASP A 60 1.49 19.66 6.62
CA ASP A 60 2.76 20.35 6.38
C ASP A 60 3.22 21.01 7.68
N SER A 61 4.24 20.42 8.28
CA SER A 61 4.91 20.94 9.46
C SER A 61 6.42 20.86 9.28
N ALA A 62 7.18 21.38 10.23
CA ALA A 62 8.64 21.33 10.17
C ALA A 62 9.20 19.91 10.14
N THR A 63 8.50 18.96 10.80
CA THR A 63 8.95 17.57 10.95
C THR A 63 8.17 16.56 10.11
N PHE A 64 6.96 16.92 9.63
CA PHE A 64 6.06 15.99 8.95
C PHE A 64 5.35 16.66 7.78
N ARG A 65 5.61 16.15 6.57
CA ARG A 65 4.89 16.53 5.34
C ARG A 65 4.29 15.29 4.72
N CYS A 66 2.98 15.28 4.54
CA CYS A 66 2.29 14.12 3.98
C CYS A 66 1.07 14.52 3.17
N LEU A 67 0.84 13.79 2.11
CA LEU A 67 -0.38 13.80 1.31
C LEU A 67 -1.00 12.41 1.42
N GLU A 68 -2.18 12.30 2.01
CA GLU A 68 -2.84 11.05 2.37
C GLU A 68 -4.20 10.90 1.69
N ASN A 69 -4.65 9.64 1.61
CA ASN A 69 -6.00 9.27 1.16
C ASN A 69 -6.32 9.74 -0.26
N LEU A 70 -5.34 9.73 -1.14
CA LEU A 70 -5.56 10.03 -2.55
C LEU A 70 -6.54 9.02 -3.17
N LYS A 71 -7.42 9.52 -4.04
CA LYS A 71 -8.35 8.65 -4.78
C LYS A 71 -7.55 7.79 -5.76
N GLU A 72 -7.94 6.52 -5.89
CA GLU A 72 -7.38 5.64 -6.92
C GLU A 72 -7.71 6.22 -8.31
N GLY A 73 -6.68 6.67 -9.01
CA GLY A 73 -6.81 7.29 -10.34
C GLY A 73 -6.69 6.30 -11.49
N SER A 74 -6.15 5.11 -11.24
CA SER A 74 -5.89 4.07 -12.22
C SER A 74 -5.99 2.68 -11.60
N LEU A 75 -6.47 1.70 -12.37
CA LEU A 75 -6.47 0.30 -11.96
C LEU A 75 -5.06 -0.31 -12.02
N ASP A 76 -4.21 0.16 -12.91
CA ASP A 76 -2.88 -0.41 -13.12
C ASP A 76 -1.95 -0.10 -11.93
N ILE A 77 -1.86 1.16 -11.55
CA ILE A 77 -1.13 1.63 -10.38
C ILE A 77 -1.69 2.99 -9.94
N SER A 78 -1.80 3.23 -8.64
CA SER A 78 -2.27 4.51 -8.09
C SER A 78 -1.49 4.88 -6.85
N LEU A 79 -1.07 6.14 -6.78
CA LEU A 79 -0.55 6.73 -5.55
C LEU A 79 -1.69 6.87 -4.53
N ILE A 80 -1.49 6.36 -3.33
CA ILE A 80 -2.44 6.45 -2.21
C ILE A 80 -1.98 7.51 -1.21
N HIS A 81 -0.70 7.53 -0.91
CA HIS A 81 -0.08 8.54 -0.05
C HIS A 81 1.41 8.67 -0.34
N THR A 82 1.97 9.82 0.02
CA THR A 82 3.41 10.08 -0.01
C THR A 82 3.76 11.08 1.07
N GLY A 83 4.96 11.01 1.60
CA GLY A 83 5.38 11.93 2.64
C GLY A 83 6.85 11.88 2.96
N LYS A 84 7.20 12.73 3.93
CA LYS A 84 8.51 12.82 4.56
C LYS A 84 8.31 13.15 6.04
N GLU A 85 9.05 12.47 6.90
CA GLU A 85 8.97 12.63 8.35
C GLU A 85 10.34 12.60 9.00
N HIS A 86 10.55 13.52 9.92
CA HIS A 86 11.59 13.43 10.93
C HIS A 86 10.96 12.87 12.20
N CYS A 87 11.22 11.59 12.47
CA CYS A 87 10.57 10.90 13.59
C CYS A 87 11.07 11.38 14.94
N PRO A 88 10.19 11.41 15.96
CA PRO A 88 10.62 11.52 17.34
C PRO A 88 11.51 10.33 17.75
N PRO A 89 12.40 10.51 18.75
CA PRO A 89 13.16 9.42 19.33
C PRO A 89 12.27 8.25 19.78
N GLY A 90 12.65 7.02 19.44
CA GLY A 90 11.94 5.82 19.85
C GLY A 90 10.51 5.65 19.30
N HIS A 91 10.13 6.41 18.26
CA HIS A 91 8.82 6.27 17.64
C HIS A 91 8.65 4.90 16.97
N ILE A 92 7.56 4.20 17.28
CA ILE A 92 7.26 2.85 16.76
C ILE A 92 5.92 2.87 16.02
N CYS A 93 5.92 2.25 14.85
CA CYS A 93 4.73 2.00 14.06
C CYS A 93 4.55 0.49 13.81
N SER A 94 3.35 -0.05 14.11
CA SER A 94 3.01 -1.47 13.99
C SER A 94 1.64 -1.70 13.35
N MET A 95 1.16 -0.76 12.52
CA MET A 95 -0.15 -0.89 11.88
C MET A 95 -0.05 -1.65 10.56
N PRO A 96 -0.92 -2.66 10.33
CA PRO A 96 -1.00 -3.29 9.02
C PRO A 96 -1.47 -2.29 7.97
N ARG A 97 -0.96 -2.42 6.77
CA ARG A 97 -1.30 -1.61 5.60
C ARG A 97 -1.95 -2.48 4.54
N ASP A 98 -2.83 -1.94 3.75
CA ASP A 98 -3.48 -2.65 2.64
C ASP A 98 -2.93 -2.22 1.27
N GLU A 99 -1.88 -1.40 1.26
CA GLU A 99 -1.09 -0.98 0.12
C GLU A 99 0.38 -1.41 0.21
N PHE A 100 1.08 -1.35 -0.91
CA PHE A 100 2.55 -1.37 -0.92
C PHE A 100 3.08 -0.03 -0.47
N ILE A 101 4.08 -0.05 0.43
CA ILE A 101 4.79 1.17 0.82
C ILE A 101 6.29 0.94 0.67
N ILE A 102 6.98 1.85 -0.01
CA ILE A 102 8.44 1.89 -0.03
C ILE A 102 8.89 3.09 0.80
N HIS A 103 9.68 2.81 1.83
CA HIS A 103 10.32 3.82 2.67
C HIS A 103 11.78 4.00 2.29
N PHE A 104 12.27 5.23 2.36
CA PHE A 104 13.65 5.62 2.07
C PHE A 104 14.26 6.29 3.28
N VAL A 105 15.30 5.72 3.87
CA VAL A 105 16.00 6.31 5.01
C VAL A 105 16.93 7.41 4.50
N LEU A 106 16.66 8.65 4.92
CA LEU A 106 17.38 9.83 4.47
C LEU A 106 18.48 10.25 5.42
N ASN A 107 18.22 10.16 6.73
CA ASN A 107 19.16 10.52 7.78
C ASN A 107 18.82 9.74 9.06
N GLY A 108 19.76 9.69 10.05
CA GLY A 108 19.55 8.97 11.31
C GLY A 108 19.46 7.45 11.13
N THR A 109 18.98 6.76 12.14
CA THR A 109 18.91 5.29 12.19
C THR A 109 17.56 4.82 12.73
N GLY A 110 17.22 3.58 12.44
CA GLY A 110 16.02 2.94 12.93
C GLY A 110 16.01 1.45 12.62
N PHE A 111 14.90 0.79 12.83
CA PHE A 111 14.74 -0.64 12.56
C PHE A 111 13.48 -0.95 11.79
N TYR A 112 13.47 -2.05 11.07
CA TYR A 112 12.33 -2.64 10.42
C TYR A 112 12.27 -4.13 10.72
N SER A 113 11.09 -4.62 11.14
CA SER A 113 10.84 -6.03 11.47
C SER A 113 9.67 -6.55 10.65
N ALA A 114 9.86 -7.64 9.93
CA ALA A 114 8.85 -8.35 9.17
C ALA A 114 9.24 -9.83 9.00
N GLY A 115 8.26 -10.73 8.93
CA GLY A 115 8.51 -12.16 8.68
C GLY A 115 9.44 -12.83 9.70
N GLY A 116 9.49 -12.34 10.94
CA GLY A 116 10.37 -12.86 12.00
C GLY A 116 11.82 -12.39 11.92
N GLN A 117 12.17 -11.51 10.98
CA GLN A 117 13.48 -10.89 10.84
C GLN A 117 13.45 -9.41 11.23
N THR A 118 14.56 -8.89 11.73
CA THR A 118 14.73 -7.48 12.08
C THR A 118 16.01 -6.95 11.45
N TRP A 119 15.90 -5.81 10.78
CA TRP A 119 17.02 -5.10 10.15
C TRP A 119 17.22 -3.76 10.86
N SER A 120 18.48 -3.43 11.17
CA SER A 120 18.87 -2.06 11.50
C SER A 120 19.12 -1.30 10.21
N LEU A 121 18.51 -0.11 10.09
CA LEU A 121 18.51 0.69 8.87
C LEU A 121 19.25 2.00 9.05
N THR A 122 20.00 2.38 8.03
CA THR A 122 20.82 3.59 7.97
C THR A 122 20.55 4.36 6.68
N PRO A 123 21.00 5.63 6.56
CA PRO A 123 20.83 6.41 5.34
C PRO A 123 21.34 5.68 4.10
N GLY A 124 20.65 5.85 2.99
CA GLY A 124 20.94 5.18 1.73
C GLY A 124 20.37 3.77 1.62
N GLN A 125 19.50 3.38 2.54
CA GLN A 125 18.72 2.15 2.46
C GLN A 125 17.24 2.44 2.26
N MET A 126 16.54 1.48 1.66
CA MET A 126 15.09 1.49 1.49
C MET A 126 14.50 0.15 1.91
N PHE A 127 13.24 0.16 2.36
CA PHE A 127 12.51 -1.05 2.70
C PHE A 127 11.09 -1.01 2.18
N VAL A 128 10.53 -2.19 1.93
CA VAL A 128 9.18 -2.35 1.41
C VAL A 128 8.26 -3.00 2.44
N ILE A 129 7.04 -2.46 2.54
CA ILE A 129 5.93 -3.07 3.26
C ILE A 129 4.97 -3.66 2.23
N TYR A 130 4.69 -4.96 2.36
CA TYR A 130 3.69 -5.66 1.55
C TYR A 130 2.30 -5.51 2.17
N PRO A 131 1.24 -5.47 1.35
CA PRO A 131 -0.13 -5.39 1.84
C PRO A 131 -0.48 -6.51 2.83
N ASN A 132 -1.16 -6.15 3.92
CA ASN A 132 -1.68 -7.06 4.94
C ASN A 132 -0.63 -7.92 5.68
N GLU A 133 0.66 -7.60 5.54
CA GLU A 133 1.70 -8.29 6.30
C GLU A 133 1.90 -7.62 7.68
N PRO A 134 2.04 -8.41 8.75
CA PRO A 134 2.38 -7.86 10.07
C PRO A 134 3.81 -7.33 10.05
N ILE A 135 3.95 -6.05 10.40
CA ILE A 135 5.25 -5.35 10.41
C ILE A 135 5.38 -4.48 11.66
N THR A 136 6.61 -4.18 12.00
CA THR A 136 6.95 -3.14 12.98
C THR A 136 8.19 -2.41 12.49
N TYR A 137 8.17 -1.08 12.55
CA TYR A 137 9.35 -0.27 12.30
C TYR A 137 9.40 0.90 13.28
N GLY A 138 10.60 1.40 13.56
CA GLY A 138 10.76 2.48 14.51
C GLY A 138 12.08 3.20 14.38
N SER A 139 12.11 4.43 14.91
CA SER A 139 13.31 5.27 14.98
C SER A 139 14.17 4.89 16.17
N ASP A 140 15.48 5.12 16.05
CA ASP A 140 16.42 5.02 17.15
C ASP A 140 16.14 6.09 18.22
N GLU A 141 16.50 5.79 19.49
CA GLU A 141 16.27 6.70 20.60
C GLU A 141 17.28 7.86 20.65
N ILE A 142 18.50 7.66 20.13
CA ILE A 142 19.60 8.64 20.21
C ILE A 142 19.75 9.37 18.88
N ASN A 143 19.62 8.65 17.78
CA ASN A 143 19.77 9.16 16.42
C ASN A 143 18.54 8.85 15.56
N PRO A 144 17.37 9.45 15.88
CA PRO A 144 16.12 9.14 15.20
C PRO A 144 16.20 9.48 13.71
N TRP A 145 15.64 8.59 12.90
CA TRP A 145 15.68 8.75 11.45
C TRP A 145 14.77 9.83 10.90
N THR A 146 15.18 10.33 9.76
CA THR A 146 14.30 11.02 8.80
C THR A 146 14.11 10.07 7.64
N TYR A 147 12.86 9.79 7.27
CA TYR A 147 12.54 8.99 6.09
C TYR A 147 11.53 9.68 5.18
N ALA A 148 11.48 9.25 3.95
CA ALA A 148 10.43 9.58 3.00
C ALA A 148 9.77 8.28 2.52
N TRP A 149 8.55 8.37 1.98
CA TRP A 149 7.84 7.19 1.51
C TRP A 149 6.87 7.48 0.36
N ILE A 150 6.54 6.42 -0.36
CA ILE A 150 5.44 6.33 -1.31
C ILE A 150 4.57 5.12 -0.96
N GLY A 151 3.25 5.33 -0.86
CA GLY A 151 2.26 4.26 -0.71
C GLY A 151 1.40 4.18 -1.96
N PHE A 152 1.27 3.00 -2.53
CA PHE A 152 0.58 2.80 -3.80
C PHE A 152 -0.11 1.44 -3.89
N ARG A 153 -1.14 1.38 -4.73
CA ARG A 153 -1.90 0.17 -5.05
C ARG A 153 -2.05 0.03 -6.56
N GLY A 154 -2.54 -1.11 -6.97
CA GLY A 154 -2.90 -1.39 -8.34
C GLY A 154 -2.52 -2.80 -8.76
N ILE A 155 -3.03 -3.21 -9.91
CA ILE A 155 -2.83 -4.54 -10.46
C ILE A 155 -1.34 -4.82 -10.71
N ARG A 156 -0.59 -3.79 -11.15
CA ARG A 156 0.84 -3.89 -11.44
C ARG A 156 1.74 -3.58 -10.23
N ALA A 157 1.19 -3.22 -9.08
CA ALA A 157 2.00 -2.81 -7.93
C ALA A 157 3.00 -3.90 -7.50
N HIS A 158 2.57 -5.18 -7.49
CA HIS A 158 3.45 -6.28 -7.13
C HIS A 158 4.60 -6.48 -8.15
N SER A 159 4.31 -6.44 -9.45
CA SER A 159 5.37 -6.55 -10.48
C SER A 159 6.34 -5.40 -10.41
N MET A 160 5.87 -4.15 -10.22
CA MET A 160 6.74 -2.99 -10.09
C MET A 160 7.65 -3.05 -8.85
N VAL A 161 7.13 -3.50 -7.71
CA VAL A 161 7.94 -3.74 -6.49
C VAL A 161 9.05 -4.76 -6.77
N LYS A 162 8.73 -5.84 -7.52
CA LYS A 162 9.70 -6.84 -7.94
C LYS A 162 10.74 -6.29 -8.93
N GLU A 163 10.34 -5.45 -9.89
CA GLU A 163 11.25 -4.76 -10.82
C GLU A 163 12.21 -3.83 -10.08
N CYS A 164 11.77 -3.21 -8.98
CA CYS A 164 12.64 -2.44 -8.07
C CYS A 164 13.61 -3.32 -7.25
N GLY A 165 13.57 -4.65 -7.40
CA GLY A 165 14.47 -5.60 -6.76
C GLY A 165 13.95 -6.23 -5.46
N PHE A 166 12.78 -5.84 -4.99
CA PHE A 166 12.20 -6.41 -3.77
C PHE A 166 11.57 -7.79 -4.01
N SER A 167 11.58 -8.60 -2.98
CA SER A 167 10.86 -9.88 -2.92
C SER A 167 10.50 -10.20 -1.47
N LYS A 168 9.69 -11.25 -1.23
CA LYS A 168 9.35 -11.71 0.13
C LYS A 168 10.59 -12.08 0.98
N ASN A 169 11.70 -12.42 0.32
CA ASN A 169 12.98 -12.74 0.99
C ASN A 169 13.98 -11.57 0.98
N GLN A 170 13.65 -10.47 0.33
CA GLN A 170 14.52 -9.30 0.15
C GLN A 170 13.70 -8.02 0.38
N LEU A 171 13.43 -7.72 1.65
CA LEU A 171 12.58 -6.60 2.06
C LEU A 171 13.34 -5.29 2.25
N VAL A 172 14.67 -5.35 2.34
CA VAL A 172 15.57 -4.20 2.51
C VAL A 172 16.58 -4.19 1.38
N LEU A 173 16.79 -3.02 0.79
CA LEU A 173 17.72 -2.82 -0.34
C LEU A 173 18.52 -1.52 -0.16
N PRO A 174 19.67 -1.37 -0.83
CA PRO A 174 20.29 -0.08 -1.04
C PRO A 174 19.33 0.83 -1.84
N ALA A 175 19.29 2.11 -1.49
CA ALA A 175 18.53 3.13 -2.21
C ALA A 175 19.45 3.91 -3.19
N PRO A 176 18.91 4.45 -4.28
CA PRO A 176 19.62 5.42 -5.11
C PRO A 176 19.91 6.72 -4.34
N ASP A 177 20.65 7.64 -4.95
CA ASP A 177 20.94 8.95 -4.37
C ASP A 177 19.65 9.62 -3.88
N GLN A 178 19.64 10.07 -2.63
CA GLN A 178 18.48 10.71 -2.01
C GLN A 178 17.97 11.94 -2.79
N LYS A 179 18.83 12.62 -3.56
CA LYS A 179 18.43 13.74 -4.43
C LYS A 179 17.45 13.30 -5.50
N ILE A 180 17.64 12.10 -6.06
CA ILE A 180 16.71 11.50 -7.05
C ILE A 180 15.37 11.23 -6.39
N ILE A 181 15.38 10.57 -5.22
CA ILE A 181 14.17 10.22 -4.46
C ILE A 181 13.40 11.47 -4.08
N LEU A 182 14.09 12.44 -3.45
CA LEU A 182 13.46 13.66 -2.95
C LEU A 182 12.91 14.54 -4.08
N LYS A 183 13.58 14.60 -5.24
CA LYS A 183 13.06 15.30 -6.42
C LYS A 183 11.63 14.85 -6.77
N HIS A 184 11.36 13.55 -6.76
CA HIS A 184 10.05 13.01 -7.11
C HIS A 184 9.04 13.18 -5.99
N ILE A 185 9.43 12.89 -4.74
CA ILE A 185 8.54 13.00 -3.57
C ILE A 185 8.17 14.46 -3.32
N ASP A 186 9.13 15.38 -3.31
CA ASP A 186 8.86 16.82 -3.11
C ASP A 186 7.98 17.38 -4.24
N TYR A 187 8.15 16.90 -5.49
CA TYR A 187 7.25 17.29 -6.57
C TYR A 187 5.81 16.85 -6.29
N MET A 188 5.59 15.60 -5.88
CA MET A 188 4.26 15.12 -5.51
C MET A 188 3.65 15.92 -4.36
N LEU A 189 4.43 16.21 -3.32
CA LEU A 189 3.99 16.99 -2.14
C LEU A 189 3.68 18.46 -2.49
N ASN A 190 4.40 19.04 -3.43
CA ASN A 190 4.17 20.44 -3.88
C ASN A 190 2.89 20.57 -4.75
N HIS A 191 2.40 19.49 -5.36
CA HIS A 191 1.16 19.47 -6.12
C HIS A 191 -0.02 19.00 -5.24
N LYS A 192 -0.19 19.64 -4.08
CA LYS A 192 -1.16 19.27 -3.04
C LYS A 192 -2.62 19.53 -3.41
N GLN A 193 -2.89 20.48 -4.29
CA GLN A 193 -4.26 20.82 -4.70
C GLN A 193 -4.93 19.63 -5.39
N LEU A 194 -6.20 19.41 -5.05
CA LEU A 194 -7.03 18.35 -5.60
C LEU A 194 -7.60 18.80 -6.95
N SER A 195 -6.86 18.50 -8.01
CA SER A 195 -7.31 18.69 -9.38
C SER A 195 -6.89 17.49 -10.23
N ARG A 196 -7.65 17.18 -11.27
CA ARG A 196 -7.33 16.09 -12.21
C ARG A 196 -5.92 16.25 -12.81
N ALA A 197 -5.50 17.48 -13.09
CA ALA A 197 -4.15 17.75 -13.58
C ALA A 197 -3.07 17.39 -12.54
N ASN A 198 -3.29 17.73 -11.27
CA ASN A 198 -2.35 17.37 -10.21
C ASN A 198 -2.38 15.88 -9.89
N ASP A 199 -3.52 15.20 -9.99
CA ASP A 199 -3.61 13.75 -9.86
C ASP A 199 -2.75 13.07 -10.94
N LEU A 200 -2.86 13.49 -12.19
CA LEU A 200 -2.03 12.98 -13.28
C LEU A 200 -0.53 13.27 -13.07
N LYS A 201 -0.19 14.46 -12.59
CA LYS A 201 1.20 14.81 -12.28
C LYS A 201 1.77 13.93 -11.16
N ARG A 202 1.04 13.77 -10.05
CA ARG A 202 1.47 12.90 -8.94
C ARG A 202 1.64 11.46 -9.41
N GLN A 203 0.72 10.97 -10.24
CA GLN A 203 0.80 9.63 -10.82
C GLN A 203 2.03 9.48 -11.74
N ALA A 204 2.32 10.46 -12.58
CA ALA A 204 3.50 10.45 -13.43
C ALA A 204 4.80 10.41 -12.61
N TYR A 205 4.88 11.17 -11.52
CA TYR A 205 6.07 11.18 -10.65
C TYR A 205 6.21 9.91 -9.80
N LEU A 206 5.11 9.24 -9.43
CA LEU A 206 5.16 7.90 -8.87
C LEU A 206 5.81 6.92 -9.85
N ILE A 207 5.34 6.91 -11.11
CA ILE A 207 5.84 6.00 -12.15
C ILE A 207 7.32 6.30 -12.44
N LEU A 208 7.70 7.57 -12.52
CA LEU A 208 9.09 7.98 -12.73
C LEU A 208 9.99 7.52 -11.57
N LEU A 209 9.54 7.66 -10.32
CA LEU A 209 10.33 7.19 -9.17
C LEU A 209 10.50 5.67 -9.21
N LEU A 210 9.44 4.91 -9.49
CA LEU A 210 9.53 3.45 -9.62
C LEU A 210 10.46 3.02 -10.75
N ALA A 211 10.47 3.75 -11.88
CA ALA A 211 11.40 3.52 -12.99
C ALA A 211 12.86 3.77 -12.59
N GLU A 212 13.14 4.84 -11.83
CA GLU A 212 14.49 5.11 -11.30
C GLU A 212 14.96 4.01 -10.33
N LEU A 213 14.06 3.46 -9.51
CA LEU A 213 14.38 2.35 -8.61
C LEU A 213 14.69 1.06 -9.39
N ALA A 214 13.91 0.77 -10.44
CA ALA A 214 14.11 -0.39 -11.29
C ALA A 214 15.45 -0.29 -12.06
N ASP A 215 15.73 0.87 -12.65
CA ASP A 215 17.00 1.13 -13.36
C ASP A 215 18.21 1.04 -12.41
N PHE A 216 18.08 1.56 -11.19
CA PHE A 216 19.12 1.43 -10.17
C PHE A 216 19.38 -0.02 -9.79
N HIS A 217 18.32 -0.82 -9.59
CA HIS A 217 18.44 -2.25 -9.30
C HIS A 217 19.05 -3.03 -10.45
N GLU A 218 18.66 -2.74 -11.69
CA GLU A 218 19.20 -3.38 -12.89
C GLU A 218 20.69 -3.13 -13.02
N LYS A 219 21.15 -1.89 -12.84
CA LYS A 219 22.57 -1.51 -12.87
C LYS A 219 23.39 -2.23 -11.80
N GLN A 220 22.87 -2.34 -10.57
CA GLN A 220 23.55 -3.09 -9.50
C GLN A 220 23.58 -4.60 -9.81
N SER A 221 22.52 -5.15 -10.35
CA SER A 221 22.44 -6.55 -10.74
C SER A 221 23.36 -6.90 -11.90
N ALA A 222 23.53 -6.00 -12.86
CA ALA A 222 24.43 -6.17 -14.00
C ALA A 222 25.91 -6.19 -13.56
N GLN A 223 26.30 -5.41 -12.55
CA GLN A 223 27.65 -5.46 -11.97
C GLN A 223 27.95 -6.79 -11.27
N ASN A 224 26.92 -7.48 -10.76
CA ASN A 224 27.04 -8.75 -10.04
C ASN A 224 26.87 -9.99 -10.92
N LYS A 225 26.45 -9.85 -12.19
CA LYS A 225 26.13 -10.97 -13.09
C LYS A 225 26.91 -10.91 -14.41
N LYS A 226 28.01 -11.69 -14.47
CA LYS A 226 28.62 -12.07 -15.75
C LYS A 226 27.76 -13.08 -16.57
N ASN A 227 26.64 -13.57 -16.04
CA ASN A 227 25.79 -14.58 -16.70
C ASN A 227 24.34 -14.48 -16.22
N ALA A 228 23.54 -13.63 -16.82
CA ALA A 228 22.06 -13.73 -16.74
C ALA A 228 21.46 -13.56 -18.11
N LYS A 229 21.27 -14.69 -18.77
CA LYS A 229 20.56 -14.80 -20.03
C LYS A 229 19.05 -14.91 -19.76
N TYR A 230 18.29 -13.86 -20.12
CA TYR A 230 16.85 -13.83 -20.40
C TYR A 230 15.87 -14.51 -19.42
N ALA A 231 15.27 -13.70 -18.53
CA ALA A 231 14.08 -14.06 -17.76
C ALA A 231 12.79 -13.42 -18.33
N TYR A 232 12.70 -13.27 -19.65
CA TYR A 232 11.54 -12.63 -20.30
C TYR A 232 10.32 -13.54 -20.50
N SER A 233 10.43 -14.89 -20.34
CA SER A 233 9.38 -15.78 -20.81
C SER A 233 8.09 -15.78 -19.98
N THR A 234 8.16 -15.58 -18.66
CA THR A 234 6.98 -15.66 -17.79
C THR A 234 6.15 -14.38 -17.82
N SER A 235 6.81 -13.23 -17.86
CA SER A 235 6.21 -11.89 -17.93
C SER A 235 5.38 -11.72 -19.22
N VAL A 236 5.90 -12.15 -20.37
CA VAL A 236 5.20 -12.04 -21.65
C VAL A 236 3.85 -12.77 -21.65
N TYR A 237 3.79 -13.97 -21.09
CA TYR A 237 2.53 -14.71 -21.00
C TYR A 237 1.52 -14.06 -20.07
N VAL A 238 1.98 -13.43 -18.98
CA VAL A 238 1.12 -12.66 -18.09
C VAL A 238 0.59 -11.40 -18.77
N GLU A 239 1.43 -10.69 -19.53
CA GLU A 239 1.03 -9.52 -20.30
C GLU A 239 -0.02 -9.86 -21.36
N LEU A 240 0.21 -10.91 -22.16
CA LEU A 240 -0.74 -11.40 -23.14
C LEU A 240 -2.07 -11.81 -22.50
N ALA A 241 -2.03 -12.47 -21.34
CA ALA A 241 -3.23 -12.84 -20.62
C ALA A 241 -4.00 -11.62 -20.10
N ILE A 242 -3.30 -10.60 -19.61
CA ILE A 242 -3.93 -9.35 -19.16
C ILE A 242 -4.58 -8.62 -20.33
N GLU A 243 -3.92 -8.55 -21.49
CA GLU A 243 -4.51 -7.95 -22.69
C GLU A 243 -5.77 -8.70 -23.12
N TYR A 244 -5.70 -10.03 -23.19
CA TYR A 244 -6.87 -10.86 -23.52
C TYR A 244 -8.03 -10.67 -22.51
N ILE A 245 -7.73 -10.56 -21.21
CA ILE A 245 -8.73 -10.25 -20.18
C ILE A 245 -9.35 -8.88 -20.42
N LYS A 246 -8.56 -7.85 -20.71
CA LYS A 246 -9.05 -6.48 -20.99
C LYS A 246 -10.03 -6.46 -22.15
N ASP A 247 -9.79 -7.24 -23.19
CA ASP A 247 -10.60 -7.25 -24.40
C ASP A 247 -11.86 -8.13 -24.26
N MET A 248 -11.78 -9.20 -23.46
CA MET A 248 -12.78 -10.26 -23.50
C MET A 248 -13.55 -10.48 -22.18
N TYR A 249 -13.25 -9.73 -21.10
CA TYR A 249 -13.86 -9.98 -19.77
C TYR A 249 -15.39 -9.92 -19.76
N GLN A 250 -15.99 -9.16 -20.66
CA GLN A 250 -17.46 -9.03 -20.83
C GLN A 250 -18.11 -10.31 -21.34
N LYS A 251 -17.36 -11.15 -22.06
CA LYS A 251 -17.87 -12.38 -22.67
C LYS A 251 -17.93 -13.58 -21.72
N GLY A 252 -17.79 -13.36 -20.41
CA GLY A 252 -17.88 -14.44 -19.42
C GLY A 252 -16.70 -15.40 -19.43
N ILE A 253 -15.55 -15.01 -20.02
CA ILE A 253 -14.37 -15.87 -20.14
C ILE A 253 -13.90 -16.41 -18.79
N GLY A 254 -13.36 -17.63 -18.81
CA GLY A 254 -12.69 -18.32 -17.70
C GLY A 254 -11.20 -18.51 -17.94
N ILE A 255 -10.53 -19.13 -16.98
CA ILE A 255 -9.06 -19.36 -17.04
C ILE A 255 -8.67 -20.31 -18.19
N SER A 256 -9.55 -21.24 -18.57
CA SER A 256 -9.32 -22.11 -19.72
C SER A 256 -9.22 -21.30 -21.00
N ASP A 257 -10.19 -20.43 -21.25
CA ASP A 257 -10.23 -19.60 -22.47
C ASP A 257 -9.00 -18.70 -22.60
N ILE A 258 -8.52 -18.17 -21.49
CA ILE A 258 -7.30 -17.36 -21.45
C ILE A 258 -6.08 -18.22 -21.79
N ALA A 259 -5.94 -19.38 -21.13
CA ALA A 259 -4.81 -20.28 -21.33
C ALA A 259 -4.76 -20.83 -22.77
N ASP A 260 -5.91 -21.24 -23.31
CA ASP A 260 -6.04 -21.76 -24.67
C ASP A 260 -5.72 -20.69 -25.72
N ASN A 261 -6.17 -19.44 -25.51
CA ASN A 261 -5.90 -18.32 -26.41
C ASN A 261 -4.40 -18.03 -26.56
N ILE A 262 -3.65 -18.08 -25.44
CA ILE A 262 -2.21 -17.80 -25.43
C ILE A 262 -1.33 -19.04 -25.61
N GLY A 263 -1.95 -20.22 -25.82
CA GLY A 263 -1.24 -21.46 -26.14
C GLY A 263 -0.46 -22.09 -25.00
N ILE A 264 -0.92 -21.94 -23.75
CA ILE A 264 -0.26 -22.51 -22.55
C ILE A 264 -1.24 -23.29 -21.69
N SER A 265 -0.71 -24.15 -20.81
CA SER A 265 -1.55 -24.85 -19.83
C SER A 265 -2.07 -23.92 -18.73
N ARG A 266 -3.27 -24.21 -18.19
CA ARG A 266 -3.84 -23.49 -17.03
C ARG A 266 -2.90 -23.49 -15.81
N ALA A 267 -2.19 -24.60 -15.59
CA ALA A 267 -1.22 -24.71 -14.50
C ALA A 267 -0.05 -23.73 -14.70
N TYR A 268 0.47 -23.65 -15.94
CA TYR A 268 1.54 -22.70 -16.26
C TYR A 268 1.07 -21.26 -16.19
N LEU A 269 -0.13 -20.94 -16.67
CA LEU A 269 -0.74 -19.61 -16.53
C LEU A 269 -0.83 -19.20 -15.05
N ASN A 270 -1.40 -20.06 -14.20
CA ASN A 270 -1.51 -19.77 -12.76
C ASN A 270 -0.15 -19.62 -12.08
N SER A 271 0.83 -20.48 -12.39
CA SER A 271 2.19 -20.34 -11.83
C SER A 271 2.88 -19.07 -12.29
N SER A 272 2.63 -18.63 -13.54
CA SER A 272 3.14 -17.38 -14.09
C SER A 272 2.53 -16.18 -13.37
N PHE A 273 1.21 -16.15 -13.18
CA PHE A 273 0.54 -15.09 -12.40
C PHE A 273 1.01 -15.06 -10.95
N GLN A 274 1.15 -16.23 -10.31
CA GLN A 274 1.65 -16.29 -8.94
C GLN A 274 3.09 -15.77 -8.83
N LYS A 275 3.94 -16.09 -9.81
CA LYS A 275 5.33 -15.65 -9.85
C LYS A 275 5.47 -14.14 -10.12
N GLU A 276 4.69 -13.63 -11.07
CA GLU A 276 4.84 -12.23 -11.54
C GLU A 276 3.97 -11.25 -10.73
N LEU A 277 2.76 -11.66 -10.30
CA LEU A 277 1.78 -10.78 -9.65
C LEU A 277 1.44 -11.18 -8.21
N GLY A 278 1.98 -12.29 -7.70
CA GLY A 278 1.71 -12.77 -6.34
C GLY A 278 0.29 -13.29 -6.11
N MET A 279 -0.49 -13.50 -7.19
CA MET A 279 -1.88 -13.97 -7.13
C MET A 279 -2.18 -14.96 -8.25
N SER A 280 -3.27 -15.74 -8.14
CA SER A 280 -3.70 -16.63 -9.22
C SER A 280 -4.33 -15.83 -10.37
N ALA A 281 -4.29 -16.38 -11.59
CA ALA A 281 -4.96 -15.81 -12.75
C ALA A 281 -6.48 -15.66 -12.52
N GLN A 282 -7.10 -16.62 -11.80
CA GLN A 282 -8.52 -16.56 -11.42
C GLN A 282 -8.81 -15.36 -10.49
N THR A 283 -7.97 -15.15 -9.49
CA THR A 283 -8.10 -13.99 -8.57
C THR A 283 -7.99 -12.69 -9.34
N PHE A 284 -7.01 -12.60 -10.24
CA PHE A 284 -6.82 -11.44 -11.11
C PHE A 284 -8.06 -11.15 -11.97
N LEU A 285 -8.59 -12.16 -12.67
CA LEU A 285 -9.78 -12.01 -13.51
C LEU A 285 -11.00 -11.52 -12.71
N ILE A 286 -11.24 -12.11 -11.53
CA ILE A 286 -12.34 -11.68 -10.65
C ILE A 286 -12.11 -10.23 -10.20
N ASP A 287 -10.93 -9.90 -9.73
CA ASP A 287 -10.58 -8.54 -9.29
C ASP A 287 -10.77 -7.52 -10.40
N TYR A 288 -10.31 -7.83 -11.61
CA TYR A 288 -10.49 -6.97 -12.77
C TYR A 288 -11.98 -6.71 -13.07
N LYS A 289 -12.80 -7.78 -13.11
CA LYS A 289 -14.26 -7.68 -13.33
C LYS A 289 -14.93 -6.83 -12.22
N MET A 290 -14.55 -7.02 -10.96
CA MET A 290 -15.13 -6.28 -9.83
C MET A 290 -14.77 -4.79 -9.87
N HIS A 291 -13.55 -4.44 -10.23
CA HIS A 291 -13.15 -3.03 -10.41
C HIS A 291 -13.87 -2.36 -11.58
N LYS A 292 -14.06 -3.07 -12.70
CA LYS A 292 -14.87 -2.57 -13.82
C LYS A 292 -16.33 -2.36 -13.42
N ALA A 293 -16.91 -3.30 -12.66
CA ALA A 293 -18.26 -3.17 -12.13
C ALA A 293 -18.39 -1.97 -11.18
N ALA A 294 -17.44 -1.75 -10.30
CA ALA A 294 -17.44 -0.59 -9.40
C ALA A 294 -17.40 0.73 -10.18
N SER A 295 -16.60 0.79 -11.24
CA SER A 295 -16.58 1.96 -12.15
C SER A 295 -17.94 2.18 -12.83
N LEU A 296 -18.55 1.13 -13.38
CA LEU A 296 -19.88 1.23 -14.05
C LEU A 296 -21.00 1.63 -13.08
N LEU A 297 -20.97 1.14 -11.83
CA LEU A 297 -21.95 1.51 -10.80
C LEU A 297 -21.97 3.02 -10.52
N VAL A 298 -20.82 3.67 -10.61
CA VAL A 298 -20.67 5.11 -10.33
C VAL A 298 -20.89 5.96 -11.59
N SER A 299 -20.42 5.49 -12.75
CA SER A 299 -20.40 6.28 -13.98
C SER A 299 -21.64 6.14 -14.85
N THR A 300 -22.58 5.20 -14.52
CA THR A 300 -23.75 4.93 -15.35
C THR A 300 -25.02 4.77 -14.54
N SER A 301 -26.19 4.89 -15.24
CA SER A 301 -27.51 4.60 -14.68
C SER A 301 -27.91 3.13 -14.75
N LEU A 302 -27.02 2.24 -15.22
CA LEU A 302 -27.32 0.82 -15.38
C LEU A 302 -27.77 0.16 -14.08
N SER A 303 -28.69 -0.80 -14.20
CA SER A 303 -29.11 -1.66 -13.10
C SER A 303 -27.99 -2.64 -12.69
N VAL A 304 -28.07 -3.17 -11.48
CA VAL A 304 -27.09 -4.17 -10.98
C VAL A 304 -27.05 -5.43 -11.88
N LYS A 305 -28.20 -5.81 -12.48
CA LYS A 305 -28.29 -6.94 -13.41
C LYS A 305 -27.55 -6.64 -14.72
N GLU A 306 -27.76 -5.46 -15.29
CA GLU A 306 -27.07 -5.03 -16.51
C GLU A 306 -25.57 -4.92 -16.28
N ILE A 307 -25.13 -4.39 -15.12
CA ILE A 307 -23.71 -4.32 -14.77
C ILE A 307 -23.11 -5.73 -14.62
N ALA A 308 -23.83 -6.67 -13.96
CA ALA A 308 -23.38 -8.06 -13.86
C ALA A 308 -23.12 -8.64 -15.26
N ASN A 309 -24.08 -8.49 -16.18
CA ASN A 309 -23.94 -8.94 -17.57
C ASN A 309 -22.76 -8.25 -18.28
N ASN A 310 -22.61 -6.94 -18.13
CA ASN A 310 -21.52 -6.16 -18.74
C ASN A 310 -20.12 -6.55 -18.25
N VAL A 311 -20.02 -7.16 -17.08
CA VAL A 311 -18.73 -7.69 -16.59
C VAL A 311 -18.62 -9.21 -16.72
N GLY A 312 -19.49 -9.82 -17.54
CA GLY A 312 -19.44 -11.24 -17.87
C GLY A 312 -19.87 -12.17 -16.75
N TYR A 313 -20.91 -11.80 -15.99
CA TYR A 313 -21.64 -12.65 -15.07
C TYR A 313 -23.06 -12.87 -15.56
N GLU A 314 -23.44 -14.11 -15.79
CA GLU A 314 -24.80 -14.49 -16.17
C GLU A 314 -25.77 -14.38 -14.98
N ASP A 315 -25.28 -14.73 -13.78
CA ASP A 315 -26.07 -14.71 -12.55
C ASP A 315 -25.72 -13.48 -11.67
N GLN A 316 -26.72 -12.63 -11.47
CA GLN A 316 -26.62 -11.43 -10.63
C GLN A 316 -26.32 -11.76 -9.16
N LEU A 317 -26.76 -12.91 -8.64
CA LEU A 317 -26.51 -13.28 -7.23
C LEU A 317 -25.07 -13.68 -7.05
N VAL A 318 -24.51 -14.45 -7.99
CA VAL A 318 -23.08 -14.82 -8.00
C VAL A 318 -22.22 -13.55 -8.10
N PHE A 319 -22.55 -12.64 -9.01
CA PHE A 319 -21.92 -11.34 -9.12
C PHE A 319 -21.96 -10.57 -7.80
N SER A 320 -23.15 -10.42 -7.19
CA SER A 320 -23.34 -9.63 -5.98
C SER A 320 -22.56 -10.21 -4.79
N LYS A 321 -22.44 -11.54 -4.69
CA LYS A 321 -21.60 -12.20 -3.68
C LYS A 321 -20.11 -11.90 -3.90
N ALA A 322 -19.63 -12.01 -5.14
CA ALA A 322 -18.24 -11.70 -5.49
C ALA A 322 -17.92 -10.24 -5.22
N PHE A 323 -18.81 -9.32 -5.59
CA PHE A 323 -18.67 -7.89 -5.37
C PHE A 323 -18.62 -7.56 -3.87
N LYS A 324 -19.54 -8.12 -3.06
CA LYS A 324 -19.55 -7.94 -1.61
C LYS A 324 -18.28 -8.49 -0.95
N LYS A 325 -17.78 -9.62 -1.43
CA LYS A 325 -16.51 -10.18 -0.95
C LYS A 325 -15.32 -9.23 -1.21
N LYS A 326 -15.30 -8.54 -2.37
CA LYS A 326 -14.22 -7.64 -2.75
C LYS A 326 -14.30 -6.28 -2.04
N PHE A 327 -15.49 -5.66 -1.98
CA PHE A 327 -15.68 -4.28 -1.51
C PHE A 327 -16.36 -4.17 -0.13
N GLY A 328 -16.65 -5.29 0.55
CA GLY A 328 -17.29 -5.31 1.86
C GLY A 328 -18.79 -5.00 1.85
N MET A 329 -19.36 -4.49 0.75
CA MET A 329 -20.75 -4.08 0.64
C MET A 329 -21.39 -4.53 -0.69
N SER A 330 -22.73 -4.58 -0.73
CA SER A 330 -23.44 -4.97 -1.93
C SER A 330 -23.28 -3.92 -3.05
N PRO A 331 -23.43 -4.31 -4.34
CA PRO A 331 -23.38 -3.35 -5.46
C PRO A 331 -24.35 -2.18 -5.31
N LYS A 332 -25.58 -2.44 -4.85
CA LYS A 332 -26.59 -1.41 -4.59
C LYS A 332 -26.12 -0.41 -3.55
N ASN A 333 -25.63 -0.89 -2.40
CA ASN A 333 -25.13 -0.03 -1.33
C ASN A 333 -23.90 0.75 -1.76
N TYR A 334 -23.01 0.15 -2.56
CA TYR A 334 -21.84 0.81 -3.12
C TYR A 334 -22.22 2.01 -4.00
N LYS A 335 -23.22 1.84 -4.90
CA LYS A 335 -23.76 2.91 -5.75
C LYS A 335 -24.33 4.04 -4.91
N THR A 336 -25.25 3.74 -3.99
CA THR A 336 -25.89 4.74 -3.12
C THR A 336 -24.85 5.48 -2.27
N HIS A 337 -23.87 4.76 -1.71
CA HIS A 337 -22.80 5.36 -0.93
C HIS A 337 -21.99 6.37 -1.75
N LYS A 338 -21.64 6.01 -2.98
CA LYS A 338 -20.88 6.90 -3.88
C LYS A 338 -21.70 8.14 -4.29
N GLU A 339 -22.97 7.96 -4.64
CA GLU A 339 -23.89 9.06 -4.99
C GLU A 339 -24.07 10.07 -3.83
N MET A 340 -24.18 9.57 -2.59
CA MET A 340 -24.23 10.42 -1.40
C MET A 340 -22.94 11.23 -1.20
N MET A 341 -21.79 10.60 -1.43
CA MET A 341 -20.50 11.24 -1.27
C MET A 341 -20.23 12.32 -2.32
N ASP A 342 -20.64 12.07 -3.57
CA ASP A 342 -20.47 13.04 -4.65
C ASP A 342 -21.37 14.28 -4.41
N LYS A 343 -22.62 14.09 -3.97
CA LYS A 343 -23.52 15.18 -3.57
C LYS A 343 -23.00 15.97 -2.35
N PHE A 344 -22.37 15.31 -1.41
CA PHE A 344 -21.77 15.98 -0.24
C PHE A 344 -20.57 16.84 -0.63
N ASN A 345 -19.73 16.34 -1.55
CA ASN A 345 -18.57 17.07 -2.05
C ASN A 345 -18.98 18.30 -2.91
N GLU A 346 -20.07 18.20 -3.70
CA GLU A 346 -20.62 19.32 -4.47
C GLU A 346 -21.12 20.46 -3.57
N LYS A 347 -21.81 20.13 -2.46
CA LYS A 347 -22.31 21.15 -1.52
C LYS A 347 -21.19 21.88 -0.75
N GLN A 348 -20.07 21.24 -0.48
CA GLN A 348 -18.94 21.91 0.19
C GLN A 348 -18.15 22.85 -0.74
N VAL A 349 -18.28 22.69 -2.05
CA VAL A 349 -17.67 23.60 -3.03
C VAL A 349 -18.53 24.85 -3.18
N ASP A 350 -19.86 24.76 -3.12
CA ASP A 350 -20.77 25.89 -3.21
C ASP A 350 -20.77 26.78 -1.94
N ASP A 351 -20.56 26.21 -0.76
CA ASP A 351 -20.47 26.95 0.51
C ASP A 351 -19.09 27.63 0.74
N SER A 352 -18.13 27.47 -0.19
CA SER A 352 -16.77 28.03 -0.11
C SER A 352 -16.47 29.10 -1.17
N VAL A 353 -17.48 29.58 -1.90
CA VAL A 353 -17.45 30.74 -2.81
C VAL A 353 -18.21 31.89 -2.15
#